data_13cc3f8dfa9de2a82f7aaf6fb600982a
#
_entry.id   13cc3f8dfa9de2a82f7aaf6fb600982a
#
_cell.length_a   1.000
_cell.length_b   1.000
_cell.length_c   1.000
_cell.angle_alpha   90.00
_cell.angle_beta   90.00
_cell.angle_gamma   90.00
#
_symmetry.space_group_name_H-M   'P 1'
#
loop_
_entity.id
_entity.type
_entity.pdbx_description
1 polymer ?
#
loop_
_entity_poly.entity_id
_entity_poly.type
_entity_poly.pdbx_seq_one_letter_code
_entity_poly.pdbx_strand_id
1 'polypeptide(L)'
;MVYFAAFAELGTEWFIRHLCGLEAVVSVLGITYLIAALLVALYGGNSLLLAVLHLRRREARPPQATEPETWPTVTVQLPIYNELYVVKRLIDAVAQIDYPRHLLQIQVLDDSTDETTRLLKARVAFHHACGLDIELVHRTDRQGFKAGALAQGLERAKGEYIAIFDADFLPPSDFLKRTVPHLAADPSLAFVQTRWGYLNADYSSLTQA
;
A
#
# COMPACT_ATOMS: atom_id res chain seq x y z
N MET A 1 -32.70 62.41 35.96
CA MET A 1 -33.30 61.07 36.03
C MET A 1 -33.34 60.33 34.68
N VAL A 2 -33.26 61.01 33.56
CA VAL A 2 -33.36 60.40 32.21
C VAL A 2 -32.07 59.68 31.76
N TYR A 3 -30.89 60.10 32.24
CA TYR A 3 -29.62 59.50 31.85
C TYR A 3 -29.29 58.15 32.50
N PHE A 4 -29.91 57.81 33.63
CA PHE A 4 -29.68 56.52 34.31
C PHE A 4 -30.48 55.35 33.66
N ALA A 5 -31.60 55.65 33.06
CA ALA A 5 -32.41 54.63 32.36
C ALA A 5 -31.70 54.21 31.03
N ALA A 6 -31.11 55.13 30.31
CA ALA A 6 -30.43 54.85 29.01
C ALA A 6 -29.14 53.99 29.21
N PHE A 7 -28.44 54.15 30.32
CA PHE A 7 -27.24 53.33 30.65
C PHE A 7 -27.63 51.89 31.05
N ALA A 8 -28.74 51.74 31.74
CA ALA A 8 -29.25 50.41 32.13
C ALA A 8 -29.73 49.59 30.90
N GLU A 9 -30.40 50.23 29.93
CA GLU A 9 -30.86 49.57 28.70
C GLU A 9 -29.69 49.15 27.80
N LEU A 10 -28.66 50.00 27.62
CA LEU A 10 -27.45 49.69 26.83
C LEU A 10 -26.66 48.53 27.46
N GLY A 11 -26.60 48.45 28.79
CA GLY A 11 -25.94 47.34 29.49
C GLY A 11 -26.64 46.01 29.34
N THR A 12 -27.96 46.02 29.39
CA THR A 12 -28.77 44.79 29.22
C THR A 12 -28.75 44.28 27.79
N GLU A 13 -28.86 45.15 26.78
CA GLU A 13 -28.75 44.73 25.38
C GLU A 13 -27.36 44.17 25.03
N TRP A 14 -26.30 44.79 25.54
CA TRP A 14 -24.94 44.28 25.38
C TRP A 14 -24.77 42.92 26.01
N PHE A 15 -25.29 42.72 27.22
CA PHE A 15 -25.22 41.46 27.95
C PHE A 15 -26.03 40.33 27.26
N ILE A 16 -27.24 40.65 26.75
CA ILE A 16 -28.06 39.69 25.96
C ILE A 16 -27.38 39.30 24.66
N ARG A 17 -26.79 40.23 23.93
CA ARG A 17 -26.04 39.93 22.68
C ARG A 17 -24.83 39.02 22.93
N HIS A 18 -24.11 39.22 24.06
CA HIS A 18 -22.98 38.36 24.41
C HIS A 18 -23.43 36.95 24.85
N LEU A 19 -24.54 36.85 25.57
CA LEU A 19 -25.14 35.54 25.93
C LEU A 19 -25.61 34.78 24.67
N CYS A 20 -26.34 35.45 23.77
CA CYS A 20 -26.74 34.82 22.49
C CYS A 20 -25.56 34.40 21.64
N GLY A 21 -24.48 35.19 21.60
CA GLY A 21 -23.24 34.84 20.91
C GLY A 21 -22.58 33.60 21.52
N LEU A 22 -22.57 33.51 22.87
CA LEU A 22 -21.99 32.38 23.57
C LEU A 22 -22.80 31.07 23.33
N GLU A 23 -24.14 31.18 23.33
CA GLU A 23 -25.04 30.04 23.03
C GLU A 23 -24.80 29.52 21.58
N ALA A 24 -24.65 30.44 20.61
CA ALA A 24 -24.36 30.05 19.24
C ALA A 24 -23.01 29.33 19.12
N VAL A 25 -21.97 29.82 19.80
CA VAL A 25 -20.63 29.18 19.84
C VAL A 25 -20.73 27.80 20.48
N VAL A 26 -21.42 27.66 21.63
CA VAL A 26 -21.60 26.37 22.31
C VAL A 26 -22.38 25.38 21.43
N SER A 27 -23.38 25.85 20.70
CA SER A 27 -24.15 25.02 19.78
C SER A 27 -23.29 24.53 18.61
N VAL A 28 -22.50 25.41 17.99
CA VAL A 28 -21.58 25.04 16.90
C VAL A 28 -20.53 24.03 17.38
N LEU A 29 -19.93 24.26 18.55
CA LEU A 29 -18.98 23.32 19.14
C LEU A 29 -19.62 21.97 19.44
N GLY A 30 -20.85 21.99 19.98
CA GLY A 30 -21.61 20.76 20.25
C GLY A 30 -21.92 19.96 19.00
N ILE A 31 -22.39 20.63 17.93
CA ILE A 31 -22.63 19.96 16.64
C ILE A 31 -21.36 19.40 16.05
N THR A 32 -20.27 20.19 16.07
CA THR A 32 -18.95 19.73 15.57
C THR A 32 -18.45 18.52 16.34
N TYR A 33 -18.61 18.53 17.67
CA TYR A 33 -18.26 17.39 18.51
C TYR A 33 -19.09 16.14 18.16
N LEU A 34 -20.41 16.29 18.00
CA LEU A 34 -21.28 15.18 17.63
C LEU A 34 -20.93 14.58 16.26
N ILE A 35 -20.62 15.42 15.28
CA ILE A 35 -20.17 14.96 13.96
C ILE A 35 -18.84 14.20 14.08
N ALA A 36 -17.87 14.75 14.79
CA ALA A 36 -16.59 14.09 15.01
C ALA A 36 -16.75 12.75 15.76
N ALA A 37 -17.57 12.72 16.81
CA ALA A 37 -17.88 11.51 17.56
C ALA A 37 -18.54 10.45 16.68
N LEU A 38 -19.49 10.84 15.83
CA LEU A 38 -20.14 9.93 14.86
C LEU A 38 -19.14 9.34 13.87
N LEU A 39 -18.26 10.16 13.29
CA LEU A 39 -17.22 9.69 12.37
C LEU A 39 -16.28 8.69 13.04
N VAL A 40 -15.85 8.98 14.27
CA VAL A 40 -14.99 8.06 15.05
C VAL A 40 -15.75 6.77 15.37
N ALA A 41 -17.04 6.85 15.73
CA ALA A 41 -17.87 5.67 16.02
C ALA A 41 -18.05 4.79 14.77
N LEU A 42 -18.26 5.39 13.59
CA LEU A 42 -18.37 4.66 12.33
C LEU A 42 -17.06 3.96 11.97
N TYR A 43 -15.93 4.66 12.13
CA TYR A 43 -14.61 4.08 11.90
C TYR A 43 -14.30 2.94 12.88
N GLY A 44 -14.56 3.14 14.16
CA GLY A 44 -14.40 2.12 15.20
C GLY A 44 -15.31 0.91 14.98
N GLY A 45 -16.56 1.13 14.57
CA GLY A 45 -17.52 0.08 14.22
C GLY A 45 -17.05 -0.76 13.03
N ASN A 46 -16.52 -0.11 11.98
CA ASN A 46 -15.93 -0.80 10.86
C ASN A 46 -14.71 -1.66 11.28
N SER A 47 -13.82 -1.14 12.12
CA SER A 47 -12.67 -1.87 12.64
C SER A 47 -13.09 -3.08 13.47
N LEU A 48 -14.11 -2.92 14.31
CA LEU A 48 -14.67 -4.03 15.09
C LEU A 48 -15.29 -5.10 14.19
N LEU A 49 -16.05 -4.69 13.15
CA LEU A 49 -16.62 -5.61 12.17
C LEU A 49 -15.51 -6.43 11.48
N LEU A 50 -14.46 -5.77 11.02
CA LEU A 50 -13.31 -6.45 10.38
C LEU A 50 -12.62 -7.42 11.34
N ALA A 51 -12.44 -7.03 12.61
CA ALA A 51 -11.89 -7.91 13.64
C ALA A 51 -12.76 -9.16 13.87
N VAL A 52 -14.08 -8.99 13.99
CA VAL A 52 -15.03 -10.10 14.14
C VAL A 52 -15.00 -11.02 12.89
N LEU A 53 -14.99 -10.45 11.69
CA LEU A 53 -14.91 -11.22 10.46
C LEU A 53 -13.59 -11.97 10.35
N HIS A 54 -12.48 -11.35 10.76
CA HIS A 54 -11.16 -11.99 10.82
C HIS A 54 -11.17 -13.17 11.79
N LEU A 55 -11.68 -13.00 13.01
CA LEU A 55 -11.76 -14.07 14.01
C LEU A 55 -12.63 -15.25 13.53
N ARG A 56 -13.75 -14.96 12.84
CA ARG A 56 -14.63 -16.00 12.28
C ARG A 56 -14.00 -16.76 11.12
N ARG A 57 -13.11 -16.13 10.35
CA ARG A 57 -12.46 -16.71 9.18
C ARG A 57 -11.03 -17.18 9.42
N ARG A 58 -10.50 -17.00 10.63
CA ARG A 58 -9.09 -17.27 10.99
C ARG A 58 -8.67 -18.72 10.69
N GLU A 59 -9.61 -19.66 10.79
CA GLU A 59 -9.36 -21.09 10.56
C GLU A 59 -9.63 -21.52 9.09
N ALA A 60 -10.26 -20.67 8.30
CA ALA A 60 -10.46 -20.95 6.89
C ALA A 60 -9.12 -20.82 6.15
N ARG A 61 -8.41 -21.94 6.03
CA ARG A 61 -7.28 -22.00 5.09
C ARG A 61 -7.82 -21.81 3.69
N PRO A 62 -7.23 -20.93 2.87
CA PRO A 62 -7.60 -20.87 1.46
C PRO A 62 -7.43 -22.28 0.88
N PRO A 63 -8.35 -22.72 0.01
CA PRO A 63 -8.19 -24.01 -0.66
C PRO A 63 -6.83 -24.03 -1.34
N GLN A 64 -6.08 -25.13 -1.19
CA GLN A 64 -4.84 -25.31 -1.93
C GLN A 64 -5.22 -25.38 -3.42
N ALA A 65 -4.80 -24.38 -4.18
CA ALA A 65 -4.98 -24.46 -5.63
C ALA A 65 -4.04 -25.54 -6.17
N THR A 66 -4.55 -26.37 -7.05
CA THR A 66 -3.76 -27.36 -7.78
C THR A 66 -2.81 -26.66 -8.75
N GLU A 67 -1.64 -27.21 -8.95
CA GLU A 67 -0.70 -26.70 -9.96
C GLU A 67 -1.39 -26.68 -11.33
N PRO A 68 -1.27 -25.59 -12.10
CA PRO A 68 -1.88 -25.50 -13.43
C PRO A 68 -1.16 -26.47 -14.39
N GLU A 69 -1.89 -27.04 -15.34
CA GLU A 69 -1.31 -27.90 -16.38
C GLU A 69 -0.23 -27.17 -17.20
N THR A 70 -0.44 -25.88 -17.44
CA THR A 70 0.52 -24.99 -18.10
C THR A 70 0.71 -23.76 -17.24
N TRP A 71 1.98 -23.44 -16.92
CA TRP A 71 2.31 -22.26 -16.17
C TRP A 71 2.14 -21.01 -17.05
N PRO A 72 1.39 -19.99 -16.63
CA PRO A 72 1.23 -18.74 -17.38
C PRO A 72 2.50 -17.87 -17.32
N THR A 73 2.59 -16.92 -18.22
CA THR A 73 3.67 -15.92 -18.18
C THR A 73 3.42 -14.90 -17.05
N VAL A 74 4.50 -14.50 -16.37
CA VAL A 74 4.44 -13.53 -15.27
C VAL A 74 5.45 -12.42 -15.48
N THR A 75 5.02 -11.17 -15.32
CA THR A 75 5.93 -10.02 -15.19
C THR A 75 5.99 -9.57 -13.74
N VAL A 76 7.18 -9.55 -13.18
CA VAL A 76 7.44 -8.98 -11.84
C VAL A 76 7.82 -7.51 -12.00
N GLN A 77 7.10 -6.60 -11.34
CA GLN A 77 7.37 -5.17 -11.34
C GLN A 77 7.91 -4.72 -9.98
N LEU A 78 9.05 -4.06 -9.99
CA LEU A 78 9.77 -3.54 -8.82
C LEU A 78 9.84 -2.01 -8.89
N PRO A 79 8.83 -1.27 -8.39
CA PRO A 79 8.87 0.19 -8.33
C PRO A 79 9.85 0.66 -7.24
N ILE A 80 10.86 1.43 -7.64
CA ILE A 80 11.97 1.86 -6.76
C ILE A 80 12.13 3.37 -6.82
N TYR A 81 12.36 3.98 -5.65
CA TYR A 81 12.68 5.39 -5.52
C TYR A 81 13.60 5.66 -4.33
N ASN A 82 14.89 5.95 -4.59
CA ASN A 82 15.90 6.31 -3.57
C ASN A 82 16.06 5.25 -2.45
N GLU A 83 16.10 3.97 -2.82
CA GLU A 83 16.13 2.83 -1.91
C GLU A 83 17.48 2.12 -1.90
N LEU A 84 18.57 2.89 -1.82
CA LEU A 84 19.97 2.44 -1.99
C LEU A 84 20.32 1.20 -1.15
N TYR A 85 19.83 1.11 0.08
CA TYR A 85 20.24 0.08 1.04
C TYR A 85 19.51 -1.26 0.88
N VAL A 86 18.36 -1.28 0.22
CA VAL A 86 17.51 -2.48 0.15
C VAL A 86 17.41 -3.05 -1.26
N VAL A 87 17.61 -2.26 -2.32
CA VAL A 87 17.38 -2.68 -3.71
C VAL A 87 18.22 -3.87 -4.15
N LYS A 88 19.48 -3.96 -3.70
CA LYS A 88 20.34 -5.10 -4.03
C LYS A 88 19.72 -6.41 -3.53
N ARG A 89 19.28 -6.42 -2.29
CA ARG A 89 18.69 -7.58 -1.64
C ARG A 89 17.37 -7.98 -2.31
N LEU A 90 16.55 -7.00 -2.66
CA LEU A 90 15.29 -7.24 -3.38
C LEU A 90 15.56 -7.89 -4.75
N ILE A 91 16.42 -7.29 -5.60
CA ILE A 91 16.70 -7.84 -6.93
C ILE A 91 17.25 -9.25 -6.83
N ASP A 92 18.17 -9.51 -5.89
CA ASP A 92 18.74 -10.83 -5.68
C ASP A 92 17.70 -11.86 -5.23
N ALA A 93 16.77 -11.47 -4.38
CA ALA A 93 15.67 -12.34 -3.94
C ALA A 93 14.71 -12.66 -5.10
N VAL A 94 14.33 -11.65 -5.88
CA VAL A 94 13.45 -11.82 -7.05
C VAL A 94 14.13 -12.66 -8.14
N ALA A 95 15.43 -12.50 -8.34
CA ALA A 95 16.21 -13.32 -9.28
C ALA A 95 16.29 -14.81 -8.88
N GLN A 96 16.00 -15.13 -7.60
CA GLN A 96 15.98 -16.51 -7.08
C GLN A 96 14.56 -17.10 -7.04
N ILE A 97 13.56 -16.42 -7.56
CA ILE A 97 12.18 -16.94 -7.64
C ILE A 97 12.20 -18.23 -8.47
N ASP A 98 11.66 -19.29 -7.90
CA ASP A 98 11.50 -20.60 -8.54
C ASP A 98 10.29 -20.58 -9.48
N TYR A 99 10.54 -20.12 -10.70
CA TYR A 99 9.58 -20.07 -11.80
C TYR A 99 10.29 -20.36 -13.12
N PRO A 100 9.61 -20.96 -14.13
CA PRO A 100 10.25 -21.22 -15.42
C PRO A 100 10.80 -19.93 -16.05
N ARG A 101 12.11 -19.88 -16.29
CA ARG A 101 12.80 -18.64 -16.72
C ARG A 101 12.24 -18.02 -18.00
N HIS A 102 11.78 -18.84 -18.93
CA HIS A 102 11.19 -18.38 -20.19
C HIS A 102 9.77 -17.82 -20.04
N LEU A 103 9.16 -18.00 -18.87
CA LEU A 103 7.82 -17.47 -18.52
C LEU A 103 7.91 -16.31 -17.52
N LEU A 104 9.11 -15.90 -17.10
CA LEU A 104 9.33 -14.86 -16.10
C LEU A 104 10.05 -13.67 -16.70
N GLN A 105 9.40 -12.50 -16.68
CA GLN A 105 10.01 -11.19 -16.95
C GLN A 105 10.13 -10.41 -15.65
N ILE A 106 11.24 -9.68 -15.47
CA ILE A 106 11.44 -8.79 -14.31
C ILE A 106 11.65 -7.37 -14.80
N GLN A 107 10.85 -6.43 -14.33
CA GLN A 107 10.95 -5.00 -14.64
C GLN A 107 11.34 -4.24 -13.38
N VAL A 108 12.51 -3.62 -13.39
CA VAL A 108 12.95 -2.70 -12.35
C VAL A 108 12.57 -1.29 -12.78
N LEU A 109 11.55 -0.71 -12.12
CA LEU A 109 10.95 0.58 -12.46
C LEU A 109 11.57 1.65 -11.58
N ASP A 110 12.55 2.38 -12.11
CA ASP A 110 13.42 3.28 -11.35
C ASP A 110 13.05 4.75 -11.54
N ASP A 111 12.57 5.37 -10.47
CA ASP A 111 12.30 6.81 -10.36
C ASP A 111 13.38 7.54 -9.54
N SER A 112 14.51 6.89 -9.20
CA SER A 112 15.50 7.41 -8.28
C SER A 112 16.29 8.58 -8.87
N THR A 113 16.68 9.48 -7.98
CA THR A 113 17.47 10.69 -8.27
C THR A 113 18.84 10.67 -7.59
N ASP A 114 19.16 9.59 -6.86
CA ASP A 114 20.38 9.38 -6.12
C ASP A 114 21.27 8.25 -6.74
N GLU A 115 22.22 7.75 -5.97
CA GLU A 115 23.11 6.67 -6.40
C GLU A 115 22.40 5.31 -6.62
N THR A 116 21.14 5.18 -6.22
CA THR A 116 20.32 3.96 -6.40
C THR A 116 20.30 3.53 -7.86
N THR A 117 20.09 4.46 -8.80
CA THR A 117 20.08 4.18 -10.24
C THR A 117 21.37 3.51 -10.71
N ARG A 118 22.54 3.95 -10.21
CA ARG A 118 23.84 3.34 -10.59
C ARG A 118 23.95 1.89 -10.11
N LEU A 119 23.50 1.64 -8.87
CA LEU A 119 23.48 0.29 -8.31
C LEU A 119 22.51 -0.63 -9.06
N LEU A 120 21.32 -0.12 -9.41
CA LEU A 120 20.33 -0.84 -10.20
C LEU A 120 20.86 -1.25 -11.57
N LYS A 121 21.48 -0.31 -12.31
CA LYS A 121 22.10 -0.60 -13.61
C LYS A 121 23.11 -1.76 -13.53
N ALA A 122 23.98 -1.72 -12.53
CA ALA A 122 24.98 -2.77 -12.35
C ALA A 122 24.33 -4.13 -11.99
N ARG A 123 23.30 -4.11 -11.13
CA ARG A 123 22.65 -5.35 -10.67
C ARG A 123 21.78 -5.99 -11.75
N VAL A 124 21.04 -5.18 -12.50
CA VAL A 124 20.25 -5.64 -13.65
C VAL A 124 21.16 -6.22 -14.73
N ALA A 125 22.25 -5.54 -15.07
CA ALA A 125 23.22 -6.05 -16.05
C ALA A 125 23.82 -7.40 -15.63
N PHE A 126 24.12 -7.57 -14.34
CA PHE A 126 24.65 -8.82 -13.80
C PHE A 126 23.63 -9.98 -13.99
N HIS A 127 22.38 -9.80 -13.57
CA HIS A 127 21.37 -10.86 -13.68
C HIS A 127 20.94 -11.12 -15.13
N HIS A 128 20.93 -10.09 -15.98
CA HIS A 128 20.69 -10.25 -17.41
C HIS A 128 21.78 -11.11 -18.04
N ALA A 129 23.06 -10.88 -17.71
CA ALA A 129 24.18 -11.71 -18.17
C ALA A 129 24.09 -13.16 -17.65
N CYS A 130 23.40 -13.40 -16.53
CA CYS A 130 23.10 -14.74 -16.01
C CYS A 130 21.87 -15.40 -16.70
N GLY A 131 21.31 -14.77 -17.74
CA GLY A 131 20.23 -15.33 -18.56
C GLY A 131 18.83 -15.09 -18.02
N LEU A 132 18.64 -14.08 -17.16
CA LEU A 132 17.29 -13.64 -16.73
C LEU A 132 16.74 -12.59 -17.70
N ASP A 133 15.44 -12.67 -18.03
CA ASP A 133 14.72 -11.59 -18.73
C ASP A 133 14.43 -10.48 -17.72
N ILE A 134 15.41 -9.62 -17.47
CA ILE A 134 15.34 -8.51 -16.53
C ILE A 134 15.74 -7.21 -17.22
N GLU A 135 14.92 -6.17 -17.07
CA GLU A 135 15.16 -4.85 -17.63
C GLU A 135 15.07 -3.74 -16.58
N LEU A 136 15.81 -2.65 -16.81
CA LEU A 136 15.70 -1.42 -16.03
C LEU A 136 14.95 -0.37 -16.86
N VAL A 137 13.83 0.09 -16.35
CA VAL A 137 13.04 1.20 -16.89
C VAL A 137 13.25 2.41 -16.00
N HIS A 138 14.15 3.32 -16.39
CA HIS A 138 14.42 4.54 -15.64
C HIS A 138 13.61 5.70 -16.18
N ARG A 139 12.98 6.48 -15.27
CA ARG A 139 12.24 7.70 -15.58
C ARG A 139 12.94 8.91 -14.96
N THR A 140 12.98 10.01 -15.70
CA THR A 140 13.48 11.30 -15.22
C THR A 140 12.37 12.18 -14.66
N ASP A 141 11.13 11.97 -15.08
CA ASP A 141 9.94 12.57 -14.50
C ASP A 141 9.24 11.55 -13.59
N ARG A 142 8.75 12.02 -12.48
CA ARG A 142 8.03 11.20 -11.48
C ARG A 142 6.53 11.36 -11.59
N GLN A 143 5.99 11.68 -12.78
CA GLN A 143 4.57 11.89 -12.97
C GLN A 143 3.78 10.65 -12.55
N GLY A 144 2.78 10.83 -11.67
CA GLY A 144 1.97 9.74 -11.12
C GLY A 144 2.70 8.88 -10.07
N PHE A 145 3.93 9.24 -9.67
CA PHE A 145 4.71 8.52 -8.66
C PHE A 145 4.79 7.02 -8.94
N LYS A 146 4.62 6.17 -7.92
CA LYS A 146 4.61 4.71 -8.03
C LYS A 146 3.59 4.21 -9.06
N ALA A 147 2.37 4.76 -9.06
CA ALA A 147 1.33 4.36 -10.01
C ALA A 147 1.73 4.66 -11.46
N GLY A 148 2.38 5.82 -11.72
CA GLY A 148 2.91 6.17 -13.03
C GLY A 148 4.04 5.23 -13.48
N ALA A 149 4.94 4.82 -12.56
CA ALA A 149 5.98 3.83 -12.86
C ALA A 149 5.38 2.48 -13.26
N LEU A 150 4.42 1.99 -12.48
CA LEU A 150 3.72 0.73 -12.76
C LEU A 150 2.97 0.77 -14.09
N ALA A 151 2.27 1.88 -14.39
CA ALA A 151 1.57 2.06 -15.67
C ALA A 151 2.54 2.00 -16.86
N GLN A 152 3.68 2.70 -16.78
CA GLN A 152 4.69 2.62 -17.85
C GLN A 152 5.31 1.22 -17.98
N GLY A 153 5.54 0.53 -16.85
CA GLY A 153 5.99 -0.86 -16.88
C GLY A 153 4.98 -1.79 -17.53
N LEU A 154 3.69 -1.53 -17.32
CA LEU A 154 2.61 -2.35 -17.90
C LEU A 154 2.59 -2.32 -19.43
N GLU A 155 2.96 -1.20 -20.06
CA GLU A 155 3.07 -1.09 -21.53
C GLU A 155 4.09 -2.05 -22.15
N ARG A 156 5.07 -2.50 -21.35
CA ARG A 156 6.16 -3.39 -21.75
C ARG A 156 6.05 -4.79 -21.14
N ALA A 157 5.04 -5.00 -20.29
CA ALA A 157 4.85 -6.28 -19.64
C ALA A 157 4.47 -7.37 -20.65
N LYS A 158 5.15 -8.51 -20.57
CA LYS A 158 4.90 -9.68 -21.41
C LYS A 158 4.05 -10.72 -20.69
N GLY A 159 3.92 -10.58 -19.35
CA GLY A 159 3.22 -11.52 -18.50
C GLY A 159 1.70 -11.39 -18.60
N GLU A 160 1.02 -12.53 -18.59
CA GLU A 160 -0.43 -12.61 -18.40
C GLU A 160 -0.80 -12.12 -17.00
N TYR A 161 0.05 -12.40 -16.00
CA TYR A 161 -0.10 -11.90 -14.64
C TYR A 161 1.04 -10.95 -14.27
N ILE A 162 0.70 -9.98 -13.41
CA ILE A 162 1.66 -9.01 -12.87
C ILE A 162 1.84 -9.25 -11.38
N ALA A 163 3.08 -9.47 -10.96
CA ALA A 163 3.44 -9.50 -9.53
C ALA A 163 4.17 -8.20 -9.16
N ILE A 164 3.76 -7.55 -8.08
CA ILE A 164 4.33 -6.26 -7.64
C ILE A 164 4.95 -6.45 -6.26
N PHE A 165 6.23 -6.09 -6.11
CA PHE A 165 6.92 -6.07 -4.83
C PHE A 165 7.47 -4.68 -4.55
N ASP A 166 7.22 -4.17 -3.36
CA ASP A 166 7.82 -2.93 -2.88
C ASP A 166 9.32 -3.13 -2.59
N ALA A 167 10.09 -2.05 -2.56
CA ALA A 167 11.54 -2.10 -2.45
C ALA A 167 12.05 -2.78 -1.16
N ASP A 168 11.28 -2.74 -0.10
CA ASP A 168 11.56 -3.34 1.21
C ASP A 168 11.04 -4.78 1.38
N PHE A 169 10.32 -5.32 0.37
CA PHE A 169 9.84 -6.70 0.38
C PHE A 169 10.90 -7.71 -0.05
N LEU A 170 10.87 -8.88 0.58
CA LEU A 170 11.67 -10.03 0.17
C LEU A 170 10.73 -11.22 -0.07
N PRO A 171 10.34 -11.44 -1.34
CA PRO A 171 9.51 -12.59 -1.66
C PRO A 171 10.29 -13.89 -1.42
N PRO A 172 9.66 -14.92 -0.83
CA PRO A 172 10.23 -16.26 -0.81
C PRO A 172 10.33 -16.83 -2.23
N SER A 173 11.27 -17.74 -2.46
CA SER A 173 11.50 -18.28 -3.81
C SER A 173 10.28 -18.98 -4.40
N ASP A 174 9.42 -19.57 -3.58
CA ASP A 174 8.19 -20.27 -3.99
C ASP A 174 6.96 -19.35 -4.14
N PHE A 175 7.14 -18.02 -4.04
CA PHE A 175 6.04 -17.05 -4.03
C PHE A 175 5.09 -17.22 -5.22
N LEU A 176 5.62 -17.24 -6.43
CA LEU A 176 4.79 -17.36 -7.64
C LEU A 176 4.12 -18.73 -7.74
N LYS A 177 4.82 -19.81 -7.36
CA LYS A 177 4.24 -21.16 -7.33
C LYS A 177 3.08 -21.28 -6.35
N ARG A 178 3.05 -20.47 -5.30
CA ARG A 178 1.97 -20.44 -4.31
C ARG A 178 0.82 -19.52 -4.66
N THR A 179 1.04 -18.51 -5.49
CA THR A 179 0.03 -17.48 -5.77
C THR A 179 -0.62 -17.63 -7.14
N VAL A 180 0.16 -17.91 -8.18
CA VAL A 180 -0.32 -18.05 -9.56
C VAL A 180 -1.40 -19.12 -9.72
N PRO A 181 -1.30 -20.31 -9.10
CA PRO A 181 -2.33 -21.34 -9.23
C PRO A 181 -3.73 -20.88 -8.81
N HIS A 182 -3.85 -19.97 -7.85
CA HIS A 182 -5.15 -19.43 -7.44
C HIS A 182 -5.80 -18.57 -8.52
N LEU A 183 -5.00 -17.72 -9.20
CA LEU A 183 -5.50 -16.90 -10.31
C LEU A 183 -5.84 -17.75 -11.54
N ALA A 184 -5.02 -18.77 -11.83
CA ALA A 184 -5.26 -19.68 -12.94
C ALA A 184 -6.49 -20.56 -12.74
N ALA A 185 -6.81 -20.95 -11.50
CA ALA A 185 -7.96 -21.79 -11.17
C ALA A 185 -9.29 -21.04 -11.15
N ASP A 186 -9.28 -19.74 -10.88
CA ASP A 186 -10.51 -18.92 -10.78
C ASP A 186 -10.36 -17.60 -11.55
N PRO A 187 -10.83 -17.55 -12.82
CA PRO A 187 -10.79 -16.34 -13.64
C PRO A 187 -11.62 -15.16 -13.10
N SER A 188 -12.46 -15.38 -12.08
CA SER A 188 -13.22 -14.30 -11.44
C SER A 188 -12.39 -13.51 -10.43
N LEU A 189 -11.21 -14.01 -10.03
CA LEU A 189 -10.29 -13.31 -9.12
C LEU A 189 -9.56 -12.20 -9.85
N ALA A 190 -9.74 -10.97 -9.37
CA ALA A 190 -9.02 -9.82 -9.91
C ALA A 190 -7.55 -9.79 -9.43
N PHE A 191 -7.28 -10.27 -8.22
CA PHE A 191 -5.92 -10.33 -7.65
C PHE A 191 -5.85 -11.31 -6.47
N VAL A 192 -4.62 -11.71 -6.14
CA VAL A 192 -4.28 -12.46 -4.92
C VAL A 192 -3.33 -11.62 -4.09
N GLN A 193 -3.70 -11.36 -2.84
CA GLN A 193 -2.84 -10.64 -1.89
C GLN A 193 -2.32 -11.60 -0.83
N THR A 194 -1.01 -11.58 -0.60
CA THR A 194 -0.38 -12.37 0.44
C THR A 194 -0.31 -11.59 1.76
N ARG A 195 -0.20 -12.33 2.86
CA ARG A 195 -0.01 -11.74 4.19
C ARG A 195 1.44 -11.31 4.37
N TRP A 196 1.65 -10.15 4.98
CA TRP A 196 2.96 -9.67 5.39
C TRP A 196 3.50 -10.51 6.55
N GLY A 197 4.82 -10.70 6.56
CA GLY A 197 5.56 -11.24 7.68
C GLY A 197 6.81 -10.39 7.91
N TYR A 198 7.17 -10.19 9.15
CA TYR A 198 8.41 -9.49 9.49
C TYR A 198 9.58 -10.46 9.48
N LEU A 199 10.68 -10.10 8.81
CA LEU A 199 11.92 -10.89 8.81
C LEU A 199 12.54 -11.01 10.20
N ASN A 200 12.26 -10.05 11.07
CA ASN A 200 12.73 -9.94 12.44
C ASN A 200 11.60 -10.12 13.46
N ALA A 201 10.63 -10.99 13.18
CA ALA A 201 9.47 -11.21 14.04
C ALA A 201 9.86 -11.50 15.50
N ASP A 202 10.95 -12.24 15.72
CA ASP A 202 11.43 -12.62 17.06
C ASP A 202 12.22 -11.52 17.78
N TYR A 203 12.42 -10.33 17.15
CA TYR A 203 13.25 -9.28 17.73
C TYR A 203 12.60 -8.52 18.88
N SER A 204 11.28 -8.27 18.80
CA SER A 204 10.53 -7.53 19.82
C SER A 204 9.04 -7.86 19.79
N SER A 205 8.32 -7.49 20.87
CA SER A 205 6.87 -7.62 20.92
C SER A 205 6.13 -6.79 19.84
N LEU A 206 6.74 -5.72 19.37
CA LEU A 206 6.19 -4.90 18.27
C LEU A 206 6.32 -5.58 16.90
N THR A 207 7.36 -6.42 16.73
CA THR A 207 7.57 -7.15 15.47
C THR A 207 6.84 -8.50 15.45
N GLN A 208 6.29 -8.96 16.59
CA GLN A 208 5.46 -10.16 16.70
C GLN A 208 3.97 -9.90 16.44
N ALA A 209 3.53 -8.63 16.46
CA ALA A 209 2.14 -8.24 16.26
C ALA A 209 1.80 -8.14 14.78
#